data_4d6f58dd8de11874eb34e8a73c548557
#
_entry.id   4d6f58dd8de11874eb34e8a73c548557
#
_cell.length_a   1.000
_cell.length_b   1.000
_cell.length_c   1.000
_cell.angle_alpha   90.00
_cell.angle_beta   90.00
_cell.angle_gamma   90.00
#
_symmetry.space_group_name_H-M   'P 1'
#
loop_
_entity.id
_entity.type
_entity.pdbx_description
1 polymer ?
#
loop_
_entity_poly.entity_id
_entity_poly.type
_entity_poly.pdbx_seq_one_letter_code
_entity_poly.pdbx_strand_id
1 'polypeptide(L)'
;TASNIASFVFIGNLIKEMKANPDNLDYAVPCKYLAFVMTAFLIILQACFQITVKAEHCFWDSEPKQLTQTIQNGPAKGIKTTPNNAQTYEQIYADISQYQNLEKGNILFLTQKTWTYLAAEDFPYGTLSAYVTGENQNSLARLRSYYSVNSKKIPKYIYIPKDSEWDNLQQILHEAQQNGYSLSENEVSYKLVK
;
A
#
# COMPACT_ATOMS: atom_id res chain seq x y z
N THR A 1 -10.82 14.15 -0.92
CA THR A 1 -11.55 13.75 0.30
C THR A 1 -11.70 14.88 1.30
N ALA A 2 -10.64 15.57 1.73
CA ALA A 2 -10.75 16.73 2.64
C ALA A 2 -11.50 17.90 1.98
N SER A 3 -11.26 18.18 0.69
CA SER A 3 -11.97 19.22 -0.07
C SER A 3 -13.48 18.95 -0.17
N ASN A 4 -13.88 17.69 -0.29
CA ASN A 4 -15.31 17.34 -0.35
C ASN A 4 -16.01 17.59 0.98
N ILE A 5 -15.35 17.26 2.12
CA ILE A 5 -15.89 17.53 3.45
C ILE A 5 -16.06 19.04 3.66
N ALA A 6 -15.03 19.84 3.32
CA ALA A 6 -15.10 21.30 3.39
C ALA A 6 -16.25 21.87 2.56
N SER A 7 -16.47 21.34 1.34
CA SER A 7 -17.57 21.75 0.47
C SER A 7 -18.95 21.43 1.07
N PHE A 8 -19.13 20.26 1.68
CA PHE A 8 -20.38 19.92 2.36
C PHE A 8 -20.65 20.79 3.57
N VAL A 9 -19.63 21.11 4.38
CA VAL A 9 -19.74 22.01 5.53
C VAL A 9 -20.12 23.41 5.06
N PHE A 10 -19.49 23.91 3.98
CA PHE A 10 -19.79 25.21 3.41
C PHE A 10 -21.27 25.31 2.93
N ILE A 11 -21.74 24.30 2.17
CA ILE A 11 -23.13 24.24 1.71
C ILE A 11 -24.10 24.19 2.91
N GLY A 12 -23.80 23.36 3.92
CA GLY A 12 -24.62 23.26 5.12
C GLY A 12 -24.76 24.59 5.86
N ASN A 13 -23.66 25.33 6.00
CA ASN A 13 -23.68 26.68 6.60
C ASN A 13 -24.43 27.69 5.74
N LEU A 14 -24.27 27.65 4.41
CA LEU A 14 -24.99 28.52 3.48
C LEU A 14 -26.53 28.30 3.59
N ILE A 15 -26.97 27.04 3.63
CA ILE A 15 -28.41 26.72 3.79
C ILE A 15 -28.91 27.21 5.15
N LYS A 16 -28.11 27.09 6.22
CA LYS A 16 -28.47 27.54 7.56
C LYS A 16 -28.63 29.07 7.60
N GLU A 17 -27.72 29.83 7.00
CA GLU A 17 -27.79 31.28 6.89
C GLU A 17 -29.02 31.74 6.07
N MET A 18 -29.31 31.06 4.96
CA MET A 18 -30.49 31.37 4.14
C MET A 18 -31.80 31.18 4.91
N LYS A 19 -31.87 30.17 5.82
CA LYS A 19 -33.05 29.94 6.67
C LYS A 19 -33.16 30.94 7.83
N ALA A 20 -32.03 31.45 8.34
CA ALA A 20 -31.99 32.31 9.51
C ALA A 20 -32.32 33.80 9.19
N ASN A 21 -32.13 34.25 7.96
CA ASN A 21 -32.32 35.66 7.54
C ASN A 21 -33.20 35.78 6.29
N PRO A 22 -34.49 35.50 6.38
CA PRO A 22 -35.39 35.60 5.23
C PRO A 22 -35.65 37.03 4.74
N ASP A 23 -35.50 38.05 5.61
CA ASP A 23 -35.93 39.41 5.33
C ASP A 23 -34.88 40.32 4.65
N ASN A 24 -33.63 39.88 4.51
CA ASN A 24 -32.56 40.61 3.81
C ASN A 24 -32.45 40.22 2.32
N LEU A 25 -33.60 40.08 1.65
CA LEU A 25 -33.71 39.27 0.45
C LEU A 25 -33.45 39.97 -0.89
N ASP A 26 -33.42 41.29 -0.98
CA ASP A 26 -33.60 41.94 -2.30
C ASP A 26 -32.39 41.86 -3.26
N TYR A 27 -31.16 41.77 -2.78
CA TYR A 27 -29.99 41.61 -3.67
C TYR A 27 -29.00 40.49 -3.27
N ALA A 28 -29.03 40.08 -2.02
CA ALA A 28 -28.11 39.03 -1.54
C ALA A 28 -28.56 37.59 -1.92
N VAL A 29 -29.87 37.42 -2.15
CA VAL A 29 -30.48 36.11 -2.45
C VAL A 29 -30.02 35.54 -3.77
N PRO A 30 -30.05 36.29 -4.91
CA PRO A 30 -29.57 35.70 -6.17
C PRO A 30 -28.09 35.34 -6.13
N CYS A 31 -27.26 36.12 -5.42
CA CYS A 31 -25.86 35.81 -5.26
C CYS A 31 -25.63 34.56 -4.40
N LYS A 32 -26.41 34.34 -3.33
CA LYS A 32 -26.36 33.13 -2.48
C LYS A 32 -26.84 31.91 -3.26
N TYR A 33 -27.90 32.00 -4.03
CA TYR A 33 -28.37 30.92 -4.91
C TYR A 33 -27.36 30.61 -6.00
N LEU A 34 -26.76 31.61 -6.63
CA LEU A 34 -25.72 31.41 -7.63
C LEU A 34 -24.51 30.70 -7.02
N ALA A 35 -24.04 31.12 -5.85
CA ALA A 35 -22.93 30.49 -5.15
C ALA A 35 -23.27 29.03 -4.78
N PHE A 36 -24.49 28.75 -4.33
CA PHE A 36 -24.96 27.38 -4.05
C PHE A 36 -24.94 26.50 -5.30
N VAL A 37 -25.53 27.00 -6.40
CA VAL A 37 -25.59 26.25 -7.68
C VAL A 37 -24.20 26.01 -8.23
N MET A 38 -23.31 27.00 -8.21
CA MET A 38 -21.92 26.85 -8.65
C MET A 38 -21.16 25.83 -7.79
N THR A 39 -21.33 25.88 -6.47
CA THR A 39 -20.67 24.92 -5.57
C THR A 39 -21.20 23.50 -5.78
N ALA A 40 -22.53 23.34 -5.92
CA ALA A 40 -23.13 22.04 -6.23
C ALA A 40 -22.62 21.49 -7.58
N PHE A 41 -22.56 22.35 -8.59
CA PHE A 41 -22.02 21.98 -9.90
C PHE A 41 -20.57 21.52 -9.84
N LEU A 42 -19.70 22.25 -9.11
CA LEU A 42 -18.30 21.88 -8.92
C LEU A 42 -18.14 20.55 -8.19
N ILE A 43 -18.99 20.27 -7.18
CA ILE A 43 -18.98 18.98 -6.48
C ILE A 43 -19.37 17.84 -7.42
N ILE A 44 -20.44 18.03 -8.21
CA ILE A 44 -20.88 17.03 -9.19
C ILE A 44 -19.78 16.79 -10.22
N LEU A 45 -19.19 17.85 -10.76
CA LEU A 45 -18.10 17.76 -11.73
C LEU A 45 -16.88 17.01 -11.15
N GLN A 46 -16.50 17.31 -9.92
CA GLN A 46 -15.42 16.61 -9.21
C GLN A 46 -15.76 15.14 -8.96
N ALA A 47 -17.01 14.85 -8.56
CA ALA A 47 -17.45 13.47 -8.36
C ALA A 47 -17.42 12.68 -9.68
N CYS A 48 -17.92 13.24 -10.76
CA CYS A 48 -17.86 12.64 -12.10
C CYS A 48 -16.40 12.36 -12.52
N PHE A 49 -15.52 13.35 -12.36
CA PHE A 49 -14.10 13.20 -12.66
C PHE A 49 -13.45 12.06 -11.84
N GLN A 50 -13.72 12.02 -10.53
CA GLN A 50 -13.19 10.97 -9.67
C GLN A 50 -13.72 9.57 -10.04
N ILE A 51 -15.00 9.47 -10.41
CA ILE A 51 -15.62 8.22 -10.87
C ILE A 51 -14.96 7.77 -12.18
N THR A 52 -14.79 8.70 -13.14
CA THR A 52 -14.15 8.38 -14.43
C THR A 52 -12.74 7.88 -14.25
N VAL A 53 -11.91 8.61 -13.48
CA VAL A 53 -10.52 8.19 -13.20
C VAL A 53 -10.46 6.81 -12.53
N LYS A 54 -11.36 6.55 -11.57
CA LYS A 54 -11.40 5.25 -10.89
C LYS A 54 -12.01 4.13 -11.73
N ALA A 55 -12.84 4.47 -12.71
CA ALA A 55 -13.35 3.50 -13.67
C ALA A 55 -12.30 3.09 -14.70
N GLU A 56 -11.33 3.97 -14.97
CA GLU A 56 -10.22 3.67 -15.89
C GLU A 56 -9.07 2.93 -15.16
N HIS A 57 -8.81 3.28 -13.90
CA HIS A 57 -7.68 2.71 -13.15
C HIS A 57 -8.09 2.32 -11.73
N CYS A 58 -7.91 1.04 -11.39
CA CYS A 58 -7.88 0.63 -9.99
C CYS A 58 -6.56 1.06 -9.35
N PHE A 59 -6.63 1.52 -8.12
CA PHE A 59 -5.47 1.99 -7.36
C PHE A 59 -4.35 0.92 -7.32
N TRP A 60 -3.18 1.23 -7.86
CA TRP A 60 -2.00 0.34 -7.94
C TRP A 60 -2.21 -0.98 -8.69
N ASP A 61 -3.28 -1.10 -9.45
CA ASP A 61 -3.56 -2.25 -10.31
C ASP A 61 -3.85 -1.75 -11.74
N SER A 62 -4.60 -2.51 -12.49
CA SER A 62 -4.92 -2.24 -13.89
C SER A 62 -6.36 -1.72 -14.04
N GLU A 63 -6.79 -1.52 -15.28
CA GLU A 63 -8.17 -1.19 -15.60
C GLU A 63 -9.14 -2.23 -15.00
N PRO A 64 -10.30 -1.82 -14.47
CA PRO A 64 -11.29 -2.74 -13.89
C PRO A 64 -11.68 -3.92 -14.77
N LYS A 65 -11.67 -3.72 -16.09
CA LYS A 65 -11.96 -4.77 -17.08
C LYS A 65 -10.92 -5.90 -17.12
N GLN A 66 -9.70 -5.60 -16.70
CA GLN A 66 -8.58 -6.56 -16.67
C GLN A 66 -8.53 -7.34 -15.36
N LEU A 67 -9.31 -6.94 -14.34
CA LEU A 67 -9.38 -7.59 -13.04
C LEU A 67 -10.29 -8.81 -13.09
N THR A 68 -9.89 -9.82 -13.82
CA THR A 68 -10.71 -11.00 -14.11
C THR A 68 -10.43 -12.19 -13.20
N GLN A 69 -9.26 -12.21 -12.55
CA GLN A 69 -8.85 -13.30 -11.69
C GLN A 69 -9.11 -13.00 -10.22
N THR A 70 -9.69 -13.96 -9.50
CA THR A 70 -9.88 -13.87 -8.04
C THR A 70 -8.79 -14.66 -7.34
N ILE A 71 -8.11 -14.03 -6.37
CA ILE A 71 -7.13 -14.69 -5.52
C ILE A 71 -7.83 -15.71 -4.63
N GLN A 72 -7.28 -16.94 -4.55
CA GLN A 72 -7.92 -18.06 -3.87
C GLN A 72 -7.40 -18.28 -2.44
N ASN A 73 -6.16 -17.89 -2.15
CA ASN A 73 -5.47 -18.22 -0.92
C ASN A 73 -4.91 -16.99 -0.21
N GLY A 74 -4.58 -17.15 1.06
CA GLY A 74 -3.85 -16.16 1.85
C GLY A 74 -4.64 -14.90 2.21
N PRO A 75 -3.94 -13.86 2.67
CA PRO A 75 -4.56 -12.62 3.18
C PRO A 75 -5.31 -11.81 2.13
N ALA A 76 -5.03 -12.01 0.84
CA ALA A 76 -5.75 -11.33 -0.25
C ALA A 76 -6.89 -12.17 -0.87
N LYS A 77 -7.27 -13.28 -0.23
CA LYS A 77 -8.35 -14.15 -0.71
C LYS A 77 -9.64 -13.36 -0.98
N GLY A 78 -10.23 -13.59 -2.15
CA GLY A 78 -11.46 -12.93 -2.60
C GLY A 78 -11.22 -11.61 -3.35
N ILE A 79 -10.02 -11.06 -3.35
CA ILE A 79 -9.69 -9.86 -4.14
C ILE A 79 -9.57 -10.23 -5.62
N LYS A 80 -10.16 -9.39 -6.48
CA LYS A 80 -10.00 -9.49 -7.93
C LYS A 80 -8.82 -8.65 -8.39
N THR A 81 -8.01 -9.23 -9.25
CA THR A 81 -6.84 -8.58 -9.87
C THR A 81 -6.61 -9.12 -11.29
N THR A 82 -5.53 -8.70 -11.93
CA THR A 82 -5.16 -9.28 -13.24
C THR A 82 -4.65 -10.71 -13.08
N PRO A 83 -4.73 -11.55 -14.12
CA PRO A 83 -4.19 -12.90 -14.10
C PRO A 83 -2.71 -12.96 -13.69
N ASN A 84 -1.90 -12.02 -14.21
CA ASN A 84 -0.47 -11.95 -13.90
C ASN A 84 -0.22 -11.63 -12.41
N ASN A 85 -0.92 -10.63 -11.88
CA ASN A 85 -0.79 -10.27 -10.47
C ASN A 85 -1.28 -11.38 -9.54
N ALA A 86 -2.37 -12.08 -9.92
CA ALA A 86 -2.86 -13.23 -9.18
C ALA A 86 -1.82 -14.35 -9.16
N GLN A 87 -1.24 -14.68 -10.30
CA GLN A 87 -0.20 -15.70 -10.39
C GLN A 87 1.03 -15.36 -9.55
N THR A 88 1.54 -14.13 -9.67
CA THR A 88 2.67 -13.64 -8.86
C THR A 88 2.35 -13.71 -7.37
N TYR A 89 1.15 -13.29 -6.98
CA TYR A 89 0.71 -13.37 -5.59
C TYR A 89 0.71 -14.82 -5.07
N GLU A 90 0.08 -15.73 -5.80
CA GLU A 90 -0.04 -17.14 -5.38
C GLU A 90 1.34 -17.82 -5.28
N GLN A 91 2.25 -17.51 -6.20
CA GLN A 91 3.62 -18.03 -6.17
C GLN A 91 4.37 -17.53 -4.92
N ILE A 92 4.33 -16.22 -4.65
CA ILE A 92 4.99 -15.63 -3.48
C ILE A 92 4.34 -16.14 -2.19
N TYR A 93 3.01 -16.23 -2.14
CA TYR A 93 2.30 -16.74 -0.98
C TYR A 93 2.64 -18.21 -0.69
N ALA A 94 2.66 -19.06 -1.70
CA ALA A 94 3.05 -20.47 -1.56
C ALA A 94 4.51 -20.61 -1.07
N ASP A 95 5.38 -19.73 -1.55
CA ASP A 95 6.79 -19.72 -1.17
C ASP A 95 6.99 -19.25 0.29
N ILE A 96 6.27 -18.22 0.73
CA ILE A 96 6.28 -17.73 2.12
C ILE A 96 5.67 -18.77 3.07
N SER A 97 4.63 -19.49 2.64
CA SER A 97 3.97 -20.50 3.47
C SER A 97 4.91 -21.63 3.92
N GLN A 98 6.00 -21.87 3.20
CA GLN A 98 7.03 -22.84 3.59
C GLN A 98 7.72 -22.46 4.92
N TYR A 99 7.76 -21.16 5.26
CA TYR A 99 8.35 -20.70 6.52
C TYR A 99 7.55 -21.17 7.75
N GLN A 100 6.25 -21.47 7.61
CA GLN A 100 5.41 -21.93 8.72
C GLN A 100 5.96 -23.17 9.41
N ASN A 101 6.76 -23.98 8.69
CA ASN A 101 7.40 -25.19 9.21
C ASN A 101 8.78 -24.93 9.83
N LEU A 102 9.26 -23.69 9.83
CA LEU A 102 10.57 -23.34 10.36
C LEU A 102 10.49 -22.89 11.82
N GLU A 103 11.64 -22.91 12.49
CA GLU A 103 11.76 -22.37 13.83
C GLU A 103 11.42 -20.87 13.85
N LYS A 104 10.63 -20.44 14.84
CA LYS A 104 10.24 -19.03 14.97
C LYS A 104 11.46 -18.13 15.14
N GLY A 105 11.47 -17.04 14.42
CA GLY A 105 12.52 -16.02 14.45
C GLY A 105 12.07 -14.75 13.74
N ASN A 106 12.80 -13.66 13.93
CA ASN A 106 12.45 -12.40 13.24
C ASN A 106 12.58 -12.58 11.72
N ILE A 107 11.57 -12.11 10.99
CA ILE A 107 11.57 -12.10 9.53
C ILE A 107 11.62 -10.68 8.98
N LEU A 108 12.37 -10.48 7.90
CA LEU A 108 12.45 -9.25 7.15
C LEU A 108 12.06 -9.53 5.70
N PHE A 109 11.05 -8.82 5.22
CA PHE A 109 10.69 -8.82 3.80
C PHE A 109 11.27 -7.57 3.13
N LEU A 110 12.17 -7.77 2.19
CA LEU A 110 12.69 -6.70 1.34
C LEU A 110 11.79 -6.58 0.10
N THR A 111 10.67 -5.90 0.25
CA THR A 111 9.66 -5.73 -0.80
C THR A 111 8.74 -4.55 -0.51
N GLN A 112 8.12 -4.02 -1.54
CA GLN A 112 7.02 -3.05 -1.42
C GLN A 112 5.66 -3.73 -1.11
N LYS A 113 5.60 -5.06 -1.18
CA LYS A 113 4.38 -5.85 -0.96
C LYS A 113 4.13 -6.09 0.54
N THR A 114 3.50 -5.14 1.19
CA THR A 114 3.27 -5.18 2.65
C THR A 114 2.42 -6.37 3.11
N TRP A 115 1.61 -6.95 2.24
CA TRP A 115 0.81 -8.15 2.53
C TRP A 115 1.67 -9.39 2.85
N THR A 116 2.94 -9.42 2.46
CA THR A 116 3.86 -10.52 2.79
C THR A 116 3.99 -10.75 4.29
N TYR A 117 3.93 -9.69 5.09
CA TYR A 117 3.93 -9.79 6.55
C TYR A 117 2.66 -10.45 7.08
N LEU A 118 1.51 -10.24 6.43
CA LEU A 118 0.26 -10.93 6.78
C LEU A 118 0.30 -12.42 6.41
N ALA A 119 1.05 -12.79 5.37
CA ALA A 119 1.26 -14.19 5.00
C ALA A 119 2.18 -14.94 5.98
N ALA A 120 3.00 -14.20 6.73
CA ALA A 120 3.92 -14.73 7.76
C ALA A 120 3.53 -14.24 9.16
N GLU A 121 2.23 -14.17 9.46
CA GLU A 121 1.68 -13.59 10.71
C GLU A 121 2.24 -14.18 12.00
N ASP A 122 2.67 -15.43 11.95
CA ASP A 122 3.26 -16.13 13.08
C ASP A 122 4.71 -15.72 13.39
N PHE A 123 5.34 -14.91 12.55
CA PHE A 123 6.73 -14.52 12.72
C PHE A 123 6.87 -13.11 13.27
N PRO A 124 7.72 -12.89 14.27
CA PRO A 124 8.04 -11.54 14.71
C PRO A 124 8.70 -10.72 13.60
N TYR A 125 8.34 -9.45 13.46
CA TYR A 125 8.92 -8.59 12.43
C TYR A 125 10.32 -8.11 12.82
N GLY A 126 11.26 -8.27 11.92
CA GLY A 126 12.64 -7.77 12.04
C GLY A 126 12.80 -6.34 11.55
N THR A 127 11.75 -5.52 11.55
CA THR A 127 11.78 -4.17 11.00
C THR A 127 10.81 -3.23 11.71
N LEU A 128 11.03 -1.93 11.58
CA LEU A 128 10.11 -0.86 12.01
C LEU A 128 8.95 -0.64 11.04
N SER A 129 9.13 -0.98 9.77
CA SER A 129 8.17 -0.70 8.71
C SER A 129 7.97 -1.93 7.84
N ALA A 130 6.73 -2.23 7.52
CA ALA A 130 6.38 -3.25 6.54
C ALA A 130 6.71 -2.85 5.08
N TYR A 131 7.13 -1.61 4.87
CA TYR A 131 7.45 -1.07 3.55
C TYR A 131 8.95 -0.77 3.48
N VAL A 132 9.68 -1.60 2.76
CA VAL A 132 11.11 -1.44 2.51
C VAL A 132 11.32 -1.39 1.00
N THR A 133 11.84 -0.28 0.51
CA THR A 133 12.10 -0.07 -0.92
C THR A 133 13.58 -0.16 -1.23
N GLY A 134 13.91 -0.78 -2.38
CA GLY A 134 15.27 -0.85 -2.90
C GLY A 134 15.75 0.44 -3.58
N GLU A 135 14.82 1.27 -4.01
CA GLU A 135 15.09 2.51 -4.74
C GLU A 135 15.82 3.57 -3.91
N ASN A 136 15.84 3.41 -2.59
CA ASN A 136 16.42 4.40 -1.71
C ASN A 136 17.51 3.79 -0.83
N GLN A 137 18.77 4.10 -1.13
CA GLN A 137 19.93 3.70 -0.30
C GLN A 137 19.75 4.08 1.18
N ASN A 138 18.97 5.14 1.47
CA ASN A 138 18.62 5.52 2.83
C ASN A 138 17.78 4.48 3.57
N SER A 139 17.01 3.62 2.87
CA SER A 139 16.22 2.58 3.52
C SER A 139 17.10 1.51 4.15
N LEU A 140 18.15 1.07 3.46
CA LEU A 140 19.11 0.11 4.00
C LEU A 140 19.98 0.72 5.10
N ALA A 141 20.40 1.99 4.95
CA ALA A 141 21.13 2.70 5.99
C ALA A 141 20.29 2.83 7.27
N ARG A 142 18.98 3.11 7.14
CA ARG A 142 18.05 3.15 8.27
C ARG A 142 17.89 1.79 8.94
N LEU A 143 17.81 0.70 8.17
CA LEU A 143 17.77 -0.66 8.72
C LEU A 143 19.04 -0.98 9.49
N ARG A 144 20.21 -0.67 8.96
CA ARG A 144 21.50 -0.87 9.64
C ARG A 144 21.55 -0.09 10.96
N SER A 145 21.16 1.20 10.94
CA SER A 145 21.06 2.02 12.14
C SER A 145 20.05 1.47 13.16
N TYR A 146 18.93 0.94 12.68
CA TYR A 146 17.96 0.29 13.55
C TYR A 146 18.53 -0.95 14.25
N TYR A 147 19.23 -1.82 13.50
CA TYR A 147 19.80 -3.03 14.07
C TYR A 147 21.00 -2.77 14.99
N SER A 148 21.72 -1.67 14.80
CA SER A 148 22.83 -1.30 15.70
C SER A 148 22.36 -1.01 17.13
N VAL A 149 21.14 -0.48 17.28
CA VAL A 149 20.52 -0.21 18.60
C VAL A 149 19.52 -1.27 19.05
N ASN A 150 19.04 -2.11 18.13
CA ASN A 150 18.04 -3.14 18.37
C ASN A 150 18.53 -4.52 17.93
N SER A 151 19.63 -5.00 18.48
CA SER A 151 20.26 -6.26 18.08
C SER A 151 19.33 -7.48 18.18
N LYS A 152 18.37 -7.48 19.12
CA LYS A 152 17.35 -8.53 19.27
C LYS A 152 16.35 -8.58 18.09
N LYS A 153 16.32 -7.54 17.25
CA LYS A 153 15.46 -7.46 16.07
C LYS A 153 16.16 -7.87 14.78
N ILE A 154 17.46 -8.18 14.84
CA ILE A 154 18.18 -8.71 13.67
C ILE A 154 17.40 -9.92 13.13
N PRO A 155 17.05 -9.92 11.83
CA PRO A 155 16.23 -10.98 11.27
C PRO A 155 16.99 -12.31 11.25
N LYS A 156 16.31 -13.40 11.58
CA LYS A 156 16.76 -14.76 11.31
C LYS A 156 16.54 -15.12 9.85
N TYR A 157 15.47 -14.58 9.27
CA TYR A 157 15.05 -14.83 7.90
C TYR A 157 14.94 -13.52 7.14
N ILE A 158 15.51 -13.46 5.93
CA ILE A 158 15.31 -12.37 4.99
C ILE A 158 14.74 -12.96 3.71
N TYR A 159 13.64 -12.39 3.24
CA TYR A 159 12.95 -12.79 2.02
C TYR A 159 12.92 -11.66 1.01
N ILE A 160 13.36 -11.91 -0.21
CA ILE A 160 13.43 -10.94 -1.29
C ILE A 160 12.75 -11.54 -2.52
N PRO A 161 11.53 -11.13 -2.87
CA PRO A 161 10.89 -11.62 -4.09
C PRO A 161 11.61 -11.08 -5.32
N LYS A 162 11.74 -11.90 -6.36
CA LYS A 162 12.46 -11.57 -7.60
C LYS A 162 11.73 -10.57 -8.49
N ASP A 163 10.44 -10.36 -8.26
CA ASP A 163 9.65 -9.32 -8.92
C ASP A 163 9.85 -7.91 -8.35
N SER A 164 10.72 -7.80 -7.34
CA SER A 164 11.10 -6.51 -6.75
C SER A 164 12.41 -6.05 -7.37
N GLU A 165 12.39 -4.87 -7.99
CA GLU A 165 13.59 -4.25 -8.56
C GLU A 165 14.45 -3.66 -7.44
N TRP A 166 15.70 -4.08 -7.38
CA TRP A 166 16.71 -3.61 -6.43
C TRP A 166 17.99 -3.28 -7.14
N ASP A 167 18.35 -2.02 -7.24
CA ASP A 167 19.59 -1.57 -7.92
C ASP A 167 20.86 -2.17 -7.34
N ASN A 168 20.84 -2.52 -6.05
CA ASN A 168 21.99 -3.03 -5.30
C ASN A 168 21.79 -4.44 -4.74
N LEU A 169 20.94 -5.26 -5.37
CA LEU A 169 20.61 -6.61 -4.90
C LEU A 169 21.85 -7.46 -4.60
N GLN A 170 22.81 -7.48 -5.52
CA GLN A 170 24.03 -8.28 -5.36
C GLN A 170 24.86 -7.82 -4.14
N GLN A 171 24.91 -6.52 -3.88
CA GLN A 171 25.56 -6.00 -2.68
C GLN A 171 24.83 -6.44 -1.41
N ILE A 172 23.48 -6.40 -1.40
CA ILE A 172 22.67 -6.84 -0.27
C ILE A 172 22.92 -8.33 0.03
N LEU A 173 22.89 -9.17 -1.00
CA LEU A 173 23.14 -10.62 -0.86
C LEU A 173 24.55 -10.88 -0.34
N HIS A 174 25.55 -10.21 -0.89
CA HIS A 174 26.93 -10.36 -0.45
C HIS A 174 27.14 -9.93 1.01
N GLU A 175 26.63 -8.75 1.39
CA GLU A 175 26.69 -8.26 2.76
C GLU A 175 25.98 -9.21 3.75
N ALA A 176 24.84 -9.76 3.37
CA ALA A 176 24.13 -10.72 4.21
C ALA A 176 24.97 -11.99 4.42
N GLN A 177 25.56 -12.53 3.36
CA GLN A 177 26.45 -13.69 3.46
C GLN A 177 27.67 -13.41 4.35
N GLN A 178 28.29 -12.23 4.24
CA GLN A 178 29.38 -11.83 5.14
C GLN A 178 28.95 -11.75 6.61
N ASN A 179 27.65 -11.47 6.87
CA ASN A 179 27.06 -11.46 8.20
C ASN A 179 26.54 -12.82 8.66
N GLY A 180 26.92 -13.90 7.98
CA GLY A 180 26.64 -15.29 8.38
C GLY A 180 25.29 -15.82 7.91
N TYR A 181 24.65 -15.19 6.91
CA TYR A 181 23.46 -15.75 6.29
C TYR A 181 23.81 -16.73 5.19
N SER A 182 23.10 -17.84 5.17
CA SER A 182 23.10 -18.81 4.07
C SER A 182 22.07 -18.39 3.03
N LEU A 183 22.49 -18.26 1.78
CA LEU A 183 21.61 -17.91 0.66
C LEU A 183 21.07 -19.17 0.01
N SER A 184 19.75 -19.21 -0.19
CA SER A 184 19.08 -20.12 -1.12
C SER A 184 18.23 -19.31 -2.10
N GLU A 185 18.09 -19.82 -3.30
CA GLU A 185 17.40 -19.16 -4.40
C GLU A 185 16.48 -20.15 -5.10
N ASN A 186 15.30 -19.67 -5.49
CA ASN A 186 14.38 -20.37 -6.37
C ASN A 186 13.88 -19.44 -7.49
N GLU A 187 12.91 -19.86 -8.27
CA GLU A 187 12.34 -19.04 -9.37
C GLU A 187 11.65 -17.78 -8.87
N VAL A 188 11.15 -17.77 -7.64
CA VAL A 188 10.28 -16.73 -7.07
C VAL A 188 11.05 -15.74 -6.20
N SER A 189 12.07 -16.22 -5.46
CA SER A 189 12.70 -15.42 -4.41
C SER A 189 14.16 -15.79 -4.11
N TYR A 190 14.82 -14.86 -3.42
CA TYR A 190 16.03 -15.09 -2.64
C TYR A 190 15.65 -15.23 -1.17
N LYS A 191 16.16 -16.27 -0.52
CA LYS A 191 15.93 -16.57 0.90
C LYS A 191 17.25 -16.60 1.62
N LEU A 192 17.39 -15.83 2.66
CA LEU A 192 18.59 -15.77 3.49
C LEU A 192 18.20 -16.22 4.91
N VAL A 193 18.98 -17.16 5.45
CA VAL A 193 18.75 -17.79 6.77
C VAL A 193 20.04 -17.70 7.58
N LYS A 194 19.89 -17.24 8.82
CA LYS A 194 20.99 -17.10 9.78
C LYS A 194 20.96 -18.19 10.83
#